data_45f2a7857afc00e53db785b343743560
#
_entry.id   45f2a7857afc00e53db785b343743560
#
_cell.length_a   1.000
_cell.length_b   1.000
_cell.length_c   1.000
_cell.angle_alpha   90.00
_cell.angle_beta   90.00
_cell.angle_gamma   90.00
#
_symmetry.space_group_name_H-M   'P 1'
#
loop_
_entity.id
_entity.type
_entity.pdbx_description
1 polymer ?
#
loop_
_entity_poly.entity_id
_entity_poly.type
_entity_poly.pdbx_seq_one_letter_code
_entity_poly.pdbx_strand_id
1 'polypeptide(L)'
;MKKQIIIALATLTALPAVSQEKWDLRKCIDYAIEHNLSIKQQEAARDQNAVDLNTAKYSRLPNLNGNVGQSFNFGRALQADNTYGDRNTKNTNFSLSTSIPLFTGLRIPNNIALSKLNLKAAIEDLNKAKEDISISVTSAYLQILFNEELAKVAHNQVELSGNSWN
;
A
#
# COMPACT_ATOMS: atom_id res chain seq x y z
N MET A 1 9.70 10.79 56.23
CA MET A 1 9.12 11.24 54.95
C MET A 1 10.16 11.85 54.00
N LYS A 2 11.05 12.76 54.37
CA LYS A 2 12.04 13.36 53.46
C LYS A 2 13.06 12.37 52.86
N LYS A 3 13.51 11.33 53.62
CA LYS A 3 14.44 10.31 53.12
C LYS A 3 13.80 9.36 52.08
N GLN A 4 12.51 9.08 52.15
CA GLN A 4 11.79 8.23 51.19
C GLN A 4 11.53 8.95 49.87
N ILE A 5 11.37 10.27 49.88
CA ILE A 5 11.21 11.11 48.67
C ILE A 5 12.53 11.16 47.91
N ILE A 6 13.67 11.23 48.60
CA ILE A 6 15.02 11.26 47.97
C ILE A 6 15.32 9.92 47.29
N ILE A 7 14.94 8.80 47.89
CA ILE A 7 15.12 7.46 47.29
C ILE A 7 14.19 7.28 46.08
N ALA A 8 12.94 7.75 46.13
CA ALA A 8 12.02 7.71 44.99
C ALA A 8 12.47 8.61 43.83
N LEU A 9 13.14 9.74 44.12
CA LEU A 9 13.69 10.63 43.09
C LEU A 9 14.95 10.06 42.43
N ALA A 10 15.76 9.30 43.16
CA ALA A 10 16.97 8.65 42.65
C ALA A 10 16.67 7.45 41.75
N THR A 11 15.54 6.77 41.94
CA THR A 11 15.12 5.64 41.06
C THR A 11 14.53 6.10 39.73
N LEU A 12 14.10 7.36 39.61
CA LEU A 12 13.53 7.91 38.38
C LEU A 12 14.61 8.33 37.37
N THR A 13 15.88 8.42 37.78
CA THR A 13 16.99 8.80 36.87
C THR A 13 17.73 7.62 36.25
N ALA A 14 17.36 6.39 36.57
CA ALA A 14 17.91 5.19 35.93
C ALA A 14 17.16 4.85 34.64
N LEU A 15 16.98 5.83 33.75
CA LEU A 15 16.61 5.51 32.36
C LEU A 15 17.80 4.79 31.73
N PRO A 16 17.64 3.57 31.19
CA PRO A 16 18.72 2.93 30.47
C PRO A 16 19.11 3.86 29.33
N ALA A 17 20.35 4.32 29.31
CA ALA A 17 20.93 4.96 28.14
C ALA A 17 20.91 3.90 27.06
N VAL A 18 19.89 3.94 26.21
CA VAL A 18 19.81 3.11 25.00
C VAL A 18 21.01 3.53 24.18
N SER A 19 22.06 2.72 24.23
CA SER A 19 23.23 2.89 23.38
C SER A 19 22.74 3.04 21.97
N GLN A 20 23.01 4.16 21.30
CA GLN A 20 22.69 4.37 19.90
C GLN A 20 23.43 3.29 19.11
N GLU A 21 22.68 2.26 18.71
CA GLU A 21 23.20 1.19 17.88
C GLU A 21 23.65 1.79 16.54
N LYS A 22 24.95 1.71 16.24
CA LYS A 22 25.44 2.17 14.95
C LYS A 22 24.87 1.27 13.87
N TRP A 23 24.13 1.86 12.94
CA TRP A 23 23.58 1.16 11.82
C TRP A 23 24.63 1.03 10.71
N ASP A 24 24.86 -0.17 10.26
CA ASP A 24 25.65 -0.42 9.05
C ASP A 24 24.80 -0.16 7.79
N LEU A 25 25.43 -0.07 6.65
CA LEU A 25 24.76 0.20 5.38
C LEU A 25 23.65 -0.82 5.09
N ARG A 26 23.92 -2.10 5.36
CA ARG A 26 22.96 -3.18 5.09
C ARG A 26 21.70 -3.03 5.93
N LYS A 27 21.86 -2.77 7.21
CA LYS A 27 20.74 -2.53 8.13
C LYS A 27 19.89 -1.31 7.72
N CYS A 28 20.55 -0.24 7.24
CA CYS A 28 19.86 0.94 6.70
C CYS A 28 19.01 0.59 5.46
N ILE A 29 19.56 -0.21 4.53
CA ILE A 29 18.86 -0.64 3.32
C ILE A 29 17.67 -1.53 3.68
N ASP A 30 17.87 -2.56 4.50
CA ASP A 30 16.83 -3.51 4.88
C ASP A 30 15.68 -2.78 5.59
N TYR A 31 15.98 -1.88 6.51
CA TYR A 31 14.98 -1.06 7.20
C TYR A 31 14.20 -0.15 6.23
N ALA A 32 14.92 0.48 5.29
CA ALA A 32 14.28 1.35 4.30
C ALA A 32 13.34 0.56 3.38
N ILE A 33 13.73 -0.64 2.94
CA ILE A 33 12.89 -1.51 2.11
C ILE A 33 11.63 -1.92 2.87
N GLU A 34 11.75 -2.28 4.15
CA GLU A 34 10.61 -2.74 4.94
C GLU A 34 9.60 -1.62 5.26
N HIS A 35 10.08 -0.38 5.48
CA HIS A 35 9.27 0.72 5.96
C HIS A 35 8.89 1.75 4.89
N ASN A 36 9.44 1.65 3.69
CA ASN A 36 9.19 2.62 2.63
C ASN A 36 7.78 2.48 2.06
N LEU A 37 7.04 3.59 2.03
CA LEU A 37 5.66 3.63 1.53
C LEU A 37 5.57 3.33 0.02
N SER A 38 6.55 3.77 -0.77
CA SER A 38 6.57 3.52 -2.21
C SER A 38 6.68 2.03 -2.52
N ILE A 39 7.49 1.29 -1.75
CA ILE A 39 7.61 -0.17 -1.89
C ILE A 39 6.28 -0.84 -1.54
N LYS A 40 5.62 -0.43 -0.45
CA LYS A 40 4.30 -0.96 -0.07
C LYS A 40 3.23 -0.67 -1.12
N GLN A 41 3.30 0.47 -1.79
CA GLN A 41 2.43 0.78 -2.93
C GLN A 41 2.67 -0.17 -4.12
N GLN A 42 3.93 -0.47 -4.45
CA GLN A 42 4.26 -1.42 -5.51
C GLN A 42 3.88 -2.86 -5.14
N GLU A 43 3.99 -3.24 -3.87
CA GLU A 43 3.48 -4.53 -3.38
C GLU A 43 1.97 -4.65 -3.56
N ALA A 44 1.23 -3.61 -3.18
CA ALA A 44 -0.22 -3.57 -3.39
C ALA A 44 -0.60 -3.61 -4.89
N ALA A 45 0.16 -2.93 -5.75
CA ALA A 45 -0.05 -2.97 -7.20
C ALA A 45 0.21 -4.37 -7.78
N ARG A 46 1.28 -5.05 -7.33
CA ARG A 46 1.54 -6.45 -7.71
C ARG A 46 0.39 -7.37 -7.26
N ASP A 47 -0.09 -7.21 -6.03
CA ASP A 47 -1.18 -8.04 -5.49
C ASP A 47 -2.49 -7.80 -6.24
N GLN A 48 -2.78 -6.54 -6.62
CA GLN A 48 -3.91 -6.21 -7.49
C GLN A 48 -3.81 -6.94 -8.83
N ASN A 49 -2.65 -6.92 -9.49
CA ASN A 49 -2.45 -7.65 -10.75
C ASN A 49 -2.58 -9.18 -10.58
N ALA A 50 -2.22 -9.73 -9.41
CA ALA A 50 -2.44 -11.15 -9.12
C ALA A 50 -3.93 -11.49 -8.99
N VAL A 51 -4.73 -10.62 -8.37
CA VAL A 51 -6.19 -10.74 -8.30
C VAL A 51 -6.81 -10.60 -9.68
N ASP A 52 -6.35 -9.65 -10.50
CA ASP A 52 -6.84 -9.44 -11.87
C ASP A 52 -6.57 -10.65 -12.76
N LEU A 53 -5.40 -11.30 -12.61
CA LEU A 53 -5.11 -12.56 -13.29
C LEU A 53 -6.08 -13.68 -12.87
N ASN A 54 -6.39 -13.79 -11.58
CA ASN A 54 -7.36 -14.78 -11.10
C ASN A 54 -8.75 -14.47 -11.61
N THR A 55 -9.17 -13.21 -11.60
CA THR A 55 -10.44 -12.75 -12.19
C THR A 55 -10.52 -13.08 -13.67
N ALA A 56 -9.45 -12.85 -14.43
CA ALA A 56 -9.38 -13.23 -15.83
C ALA A 56 -9.52 -14.76 -16.06
N LYS A 57 -8.92 -15.58 -15.19
CA LYS A 57 -9.07 -17.04 -15.24
C LYS A 57 -10.51 -17.47 -14.93
N TYR A 58 -11.13 -16.87 -13.92
CA TYR A 58 -12.50 -17.20 -13.50
C TYR A 58 -13.58 -16.65 -14.45
N SER A 59 -13.23 -15.77 -15.38
CA SER A 59 -14.17 -15.29 -16.42
C SER A 59 -14.70 -16.39 -17.35
N ARG A 60 -14.15 -17.61 -17.27
CA ARG A 60 -14.67 -18.82 -17.94
C ARG A 60 -15.80 -19.48 -17.19
N LEU A 61 -15.98 -19.16 -15.91
CA LEU A 61 -17.03 -19.75 -15.09
C LEU A 61 -18.36 -19.03 -15.32
N PRO A 62 -19.50 -19.72 -15.06
CA PRO A 62 -20.80 -19.06 -15.07
C PRO A 62 -20.84 -17.96 -13.99
N ASN A 63 -21.41 -16.81 -14.34
CA ASN A 63 -21.75 -15.79 -13.38
C ASN A 63 -23.16 -16.04 -12.82
N LEU A 64 -23.42 -15.56 -11.62
CA LEU A 64 -24.73 -15.59 -10.98
C LEU A 64 -25.05 -14.17 -10.52
N ASN A 65 -26.13 -13.60 -11.06
CA ASN A 65 -26.62 -12.28 -10.72
C ASN A 65 -28.02 -12.38 -10.12
N GLY A 66 -28.20 -11.81 -8.93
CA GLY A 66 -29.48 -11.64 -8.26
C GLY A 66 -29.87 -10.18 -8.23
N ASN A 67 -31.12 -9.90 -8.61
CA ASN A 67 -31.68 -8.54 -8.58
C ASN A 67 -32.99 -8.55 -7.82
N VAL A 68 -33.16 -7.59 -6.92
CA VAL A 68 -34.39 -7.33 -6.20
C VAL A 68 -34.78 -5.87 -6.44
N GLY A 69 -35.95 -5.66 -6.99
CA GLY A 69 -36.47 -4.34 -7.24
C GLY A 69 -37.81 -4.16 -6.55
N GLN A 70 -38.02 -3.00 -5.92
CA GLN A 70 -39.31 -2.62 -5.41
C GLN A 70 -39.68 -1.24 -5.95
N SER A 71 -40.85 -1.14 -6.57
CA SER A 71 -41.38 0.10 -7.08
C SER A 71 -42.69 0.46 -6.38
N PHE A 72 -42.83 1.73 -6.08
CA PHE A 72 -44.04 2.32 -5.54
C PHE A 72 -44.57 3.33 -6.54
N ASN A 73 -45.78 3.10 -7.04
CA ASN A 73 -46.42 4.05 -7.93
C ASN A 73 -47.63 4.65 -7.20
N PHE A 74 -47.62 5.98 -7.08
CA PHE A 74 -48.68 6.78 -6.47
C PHE A 74 -49.31 7.65 -7.55
N GLY A 75 -50.63 7.67 -7.61
CA GLY A 75 -51.31 8.55 -8.55
C GLY A 75 -52.68 8.04 -8.98
N ARG A 76 -53.25 8.73 -9.96
CA ARG A 76 -54.56 8.38 -10.53
C ARG A 76 -54.36 7.44 -11.72
N ALA A 77 -55.04 6.34 -11.72
CA ALA A 77 -55.07 5.38 -12.81
C ALA A 77 -56.51 5.07 -13.22
N LEU A 78 -56.64 4.65 -14.49
CA LEU A 78 -57.91 4.18 -15.03
C LEU A 78 -58.31 2.90 -14.31
N GLN A 79 -59.48 2.84 -13.73
CA GLN A 79 -60.04 1.64 -13.11
C GLN A 79 -60.80 0.80 -14.15
N ALA A 80 -61.22 -0.42 -13.75
CA ALA A 80 -61.92 -1.35 -14.66
C ALA A 80 -63.31 -0.86 -15.09
N ASP A 81 -63.86 0.09 -14.35
CA ASP A 81 -65.17 0.77 -14.64
C ASP A 81 -65.03 2.00 -15.55
N ASN A 82 -63.84 2.20 -16.16
CA ASN A 82 -63.53 3.33 -17.02
C ASN A 82 -63.52 4.72 -16.29
N THR A 83 -63.45 4.72 -14.96
CA THR A 83 -63.29 5.94 -14.16
C THR A 83 -61.85 6.13 -13.69
N TYR A 84 -61.41 7.38 -13.44
CA TYR A 84 -60.13 7.69 -12.86
C TYR A 84 -60.22 7.72 -11.35
N GLY A 85 -59.51 6.83 -10.67
CA GLY A 85 -59.39 6.79 -9.21
C GLY A 85 -57.96 6.78 -8.73
N ASP A 86 -57.75 7.15 -7.47
CA ASP A 86 -56.45 7.09 -6.83
C ASP A 86 -56.05 5.62 -6.63
N ARG A 87 -54.89 5.25 -7.20
CA ARG A 87 -54.36 3.89 -7.14
C ARG A 87 -52.91 3.91 -6.73
N ASN A 88 -52.64 3.37 -5.55
CA ASN A 88 -51.27 3.14 -5.09
C ASN A 88 -50.91 1.69 -5.35
N THR A 89 -49.88 1.48 -6.13
CA THR A 89 -49.39 0.12 -6.43
C THR A 89 -47.96 -0.06 -5.90
N LYS A 90 -47.76 -1.20 -5.24
CA LYS A 90 -46.44 -1.68 -4.82
C LYS A 90 -46.12 -2.91 -5.69
N ASN A 91 -45.02 -2.86 -6.37
CA ASN A 91 -44.52 -3.99 -7.16
C ASN A 91 -43.15 -4.40 -6.67
N THR A 92 -43.01 -5.68 -6.34
CA THR A 92 -41.71 -6.26 -5.96
C THR A 92 -41.37 -7.32 -6.99
N ASN A 93 -40.20 -7.16 -7.60
CA ASN A 93 -39.69 -8.12 -8.57
C ASN A 93 -38.38 -8.73 -8.09
N PHE A 94 -38.26 -10.03 -8.29
CA PHE A 94 -37.03 -10.78 -8.03
C PHE A 94 -36.57 -11.37 -9.35
N SER A 95 -35.29 -11.26 -9.66
CA SER A 95 -34.71 -11.94 -10.80
C SER A 95 -33.40 -12.60 -10.40
N LEU A 96 -33.18 -13.80 -10.87
CA LEU A 96 -31.95 -14.55 -10.74
C LEU A 96 -31.54 -14.97 -12.14
N SER A 97 -30.33 -14.58 -12.55
CA SER A 97 -29.80 -14.91 -13.88
C SER A 97 -28.40 -15.47 -13.78
N THR A 98 -28.11 -16.46 -14.62
CA THR A 98 -26.78 -17.01 -14.79
C THR A 98 -26.42 -17.03 -16.26
N SER A 99 -25.16 -16.74 -16.59
CA SER A 99 -24.67 -16.83 -17.96
C SER A 99 -23.26 -17.40 -17.98
N ILE A 100 -22.98 -18.22 -19.01
CA ILE A 100 -21.66 -18.79 -19.25
C ILE A 100 -21.22 -18.44 -20.67
N PRO A 101 -20.01 -17.87 -20.87
CA PRO A 101 -19.49 -17.60 -22.20
C PRO A 101 -19.00 -18.93 -22.85
N LEU A 102 -19.73 -19.44 -23.85
CA LEU A 102 -19.33 -20.66 -24.57
C LEU A 102 -18.21 -20.39 -25.57
N PHE A 103 -18.31 -19.28 -26.31
CA PHE A 103 -17.29 -18.89 -27.29
C PHE A 103 -17.17 -17.37 -27.36
N THR A 104 -15.93 -16.87 -27.25
CA THR A 104 -15.63 -15.43 -27.24
C THR A 104 -14.54 -15.03 -28.24
N GLY A 105 -14.34 -15.85 -29.31
CA GLY A 105 -13.33 -15.56 -30.33
C GLY A 105 -11.91 -15.41 -29.77
N LEU A 106 -11.47 -16.29 -28.86
CA LEU A 106 -10.15 -16.28 -28.21
C LEU A 106 -9.90 -15.08 -27.27
N ARG A 107 -10.90 -14.21 -27.04
CA ARG A 107 -10.75 -13.05 -26.16
C ARG A 107 -10.37 -13.44 -24.73
N ILE A 108 -11.00 -14.48 -24.16
CA ILE A 108 -10.70 -14.92 -22.78
C ILE A 108 -9.28 -15.44 -22.66
N PRO A 109 -8.76 -16.38 -23.49
CA PRO A 109 -7.37 -16.82 -23.34
C PRO A 109 -6.36 -15.71 -23.57
N ASN A 110 -6.61 -14.79 -24.51
CA ASN A 110 -5.73 -13.64 -24.72
C ASN A 110 -5.74 -12.67 -23.53
N ASN A 111 -6.89 -12.45 -22.89
CA ASN A 111 -6.99 -11.63 -21.70
C ASN A 111 -6.24 -12.26 -20.50
N ILE A 112 -6.30 -13.58 -20.36
CA ILE A 112 -5.51 -14.30 -19.34
C ILE A 112 -4.00 -14.14 -19.61
N ALA A 113 -3.57 -14.26 -20.87
CA ALA A 113 -2.18 -14.06 -21.26
C ALA A 113 -1.72 -12.62 -20.95
N LEU A 114 -2.54 -11.62 -21.28
CA LEU A 114 -2.29 -10.22 -20.98
C LEU A 114 -2.16 -9.99 -19.47
N SER A 115 -3.12 -10.46 -18.66
CA SER A 115 -3.08 -10.32 -17.21
C SER A 115 -1.86 -11.00 -16.59
N LYS A 116 -1.41 -12.14 -17.17
CA LYS A 116 -0.17 -12.79 -16.74
C LYS A 116 1.07 -11.94 -17.03
N LEU A 117 1.12 -11.27 -18.16
CA LEU A 117 2.22 -10.36 -18.51
C LEU A 117 2.20 -9.11 -17.62
N ASN A 118 1.02 -8.54 -17.33
CA ASN A 118 0.87 -7.41 -16.43
C ASN A 118 1.35 -7.76 -15.01
N LEU A 119 1.01 -8.94 -14.49
CA LEU A 119 1.53 -9.41 -13.20
C LEU A 119 3.07 -9.53 -13.23
N LYS A 120 3.64 -10.06 -14.32
CA LYS A 120 5.09 -10.14 -14.45
C LYS A 120 5.73 -8.75 -14.46
N ALA A 121 5.16 -7.80 -15.19
CA ALA A 121 5.63 -6.42 -15.20
C ALA A 121 5.58 -5.79 -13.79
N ALA A 122 4.47 -5.96 -13.07
CA ALA A 122 4.34 -5.43 -11.70
C ALA A 122 5.35 -6.05 -10.70
N ILE A 123 5.75 -7.31 -10.91
CA ILE A 123 6.83 -7.93 -10.11
C ILE A 123 8.17 -7.26 -10.39
N GLU A 124 8.48 -6.99 -11.67
CA GLU A 124 9.74 -6.32 -12.03
C GLU A 124 9.75 -4.84 -11.61
N ASP A 125 8.60 -4.15 -11.65
CA ASP A 125 8.47 -2.79 -11.13
C ASP A 125 8.71 -2.74 -9.61
N LEU A 126 8.24 -3.73 -8.86
CA LEU A 126 8.54 -3.86 -7.43
C LEU A 126 10.04 -4.10 -7.18
N ASN A 127 10.68 -4.98 -7.95
CA ASN A 127 12.12 -5.24 -7.84
C ASN A 127 12.92 -3.96 -8.11
N LYS A 128 12.57 -3.25 -9.19
CA LYS A 128 13.17 -1.95 -9.51
C LYS A 128 13.00 -0.94 -8.38
N ALA A 129 11.82 -0.82 -7.81
CA ALA A 129 11.59 0.11 -6.68
C ALA A 129 12.49 -0.22 -5.47
N LYS A 130 12.72 -1.50 -5.17
CA LYS A 130 13.64 -1.94 -4.11
C LYS A 130 15.09 -1.57 -4.43
N GLU A 131 15.51 -1.75 -5.68
CA GLU A 131 16.85 -1.35 -6.13
C GLU A 131 17.05 0.16 -6.07
N ASP A 132 16.09 0.96 -6.53
CA ASP A 132 16.14 2.43 -6.51
C ASP A 132 16.27 2.95 -5.06
N ILE A 133 15.55 2.36 -4.11
CA ILE A 133 15.68 2.70 -2.67
C ILE A 133 17.05 2.29 -2.15
N SER A 134 17.57 1.11 -2.51
CA SER A 134 18.89 0.65 -2.09
C SER A 134 19.99 1.59 -2.57
N ILE A 135 19.92 2.06 -3.82
CA ILE A 135 20.86 3.04 -4.38
C ILE A 135 20.75 4.39 -3.64
N SER A 136 19.53 4.85 -3.40
CA SER A 136 19.30 6.12 -2.70
C SER A 136 19.86 6.10 -1.26
N VAL A 137 19.60 5.01 -0.52
CA VAL A 137 20.13 4.84 0.84
C VAL A 137 21.66 4.73 0.82
N THR A 138 22.21 3.99 -0.13
CA THR A 138 23.67 3.85 -0.28
C THR A 138 24.31 5.20 -0.55
N SER A 139 23.76 6.00 -1.46
CA SER A 139 24.26 7.34 -1.77
C SER A 139 24.21 8.27 -0.56
N ALA A 140 23.12 8.25 0.18
CA ALA A 140 22.97 9.05 1.41
C ALA A 140 23.97 8.62 2.51
N TYR A 141 24.15 7.31 2.68
CA TYR A 141 25.11 6.75 3.65
C TYR A 141 26.55 7.16 3.33
N LEU A 142 26.95 7.05 2.06
CA LEU A 142 28.29 7.50 1.62
C LEU A 142 28.47 9.00 1.79
N GLN A 143 27.44 9.80 1.55
CA GLN A 143 27.49 11.25 1.78
C GLN A 143 27.70 11.59 3.27
N ILE A 144 27.07 10.83 4.18
CA ILE A 144 27.29 11.00 5.62
C ILE A 144 28.74 10.70 5.97
N LEU A 145 29.29 9.56 5.51
CA LEU A 145 30.69 9.19 5.77
C LEU A 145 31.66 10.23 5.22
N PHE A 146 31.42 10.70 3.99
CA PHE A 146 32.24 11.74 3.38
C PHE A 146 32.23 13.04 4.20
N ASN A 147 31.05 13.48 4.64
CA ASN A 147 30.93 14.68 5.46
C ASN A 147 31.58 14.51 6.85
N GLU A 148 31.52 13.31 7.45
CA GLU A 148 32.19 12.99 8.70
C GLU A 148 33.72 13.10 8.56
N GLU A 149 34.27 12.57 7.48
CA GLU A 149 35.73 12.68 7.23
C GLU A 149 36.16 14.12 6.91
N LEU A 150 35.34 14.87 6.15
CA LEU A 150 35.60 16.31 5.94
C LEU A 150 35.62 17.09 7.26
N ALA A 151 34.67 16.80 8.17
CA ALA A 151 34.62 17.45 9.48
C ALA A 151 35.89 17.13 10.31
N LYS A 152 36.38 15.88 10.28
CA LYS A 152 37.63 15.48 10.94
C LYS A 152 38.85 16.25 10.37
N VAL A 153 38.96 16.30 9.05
CA VAL A 153 40.04 17.05 8.37
C VAL A 153 40.00 18.54 8.75
N ALA A 154 38.81 19.14 8.73
CA ALA A 154 38.68 20.55 9.11
C ALA A 154 39.06 20.80 10.57
N HIS A 155 38.66 19.89 11.48
CA HIS A 155 39.05 19.98 12.90
C HIS A 155 40.56 19.89 13.09
N ASN A 156 41.21 18.91 12.46
CA ASN A 156 42.66 18.75 12.47
C ASN A 156 43.40 20.00 11.93
N GLN A 157 42.87 20.61 10.86
CA GLN A 157 43.44 21.81 10.27
C GLN A 157 43.37 23.02 11.24
N VAL A 158 42.28 23.16 11.96
CA VAL A 158 42.12 24.20 12.99
C VAL A 158 43.13 24.01 14.13
N GLU A 159 43.27 22.74 14.59
CA GLU A 159 44.23 22.41 15.65
C GLU A 159 45.67 22.68 15.21
N LEU A 160 46.07 22.30 14.02
CA LEU A 160 47.39 22.56 13.46
C LEU A 160 47.66 24.06 13.32
N SER A 161 46.69 24.85 12.83
CA SER A 161 46.87 26.29 12.68
C SER A 161 46.92 27.01 14.03
N GLY A 162 46.16 26.54 15.05
CA GLY A 162 46.20 27.07 16.41
C GLY A 162 47.56 26.84 17.11
N ASN A 163 48.19 25.68 16.86
CA ASN A 163 49.51 25.35 17.44
C ASN A 163 50.67 26.04 16.72
N SER A 164 50.47 26.61 15.53
CA SER A 164 51.53 27.34 14.80
C SER A 164 51.73 28.78 15.24
N TRP A 165 50.89 29.32 16.14
CA TRP A 165 50.94 30.69 16.65
C TRP A 165 51.50 30.79 18.08
N ASN A 166 51.90 29.67 18.72
CA ASN A 166 52.63 29.60 19.98
C ASN A 166 54.08 29.20 19.74
#